data_7b57db8fa7c6729a284197574d9bd75a
#
_entry.id   7b57db8fa7c6729a284197574d9bd75a
#
_cell.length_a   1.000
_cell.length_b   1.000
_cell.length_c   1.000
_cell.angle_alpha   90.00
_cell.angle_beta   90.00
_cell.angle_gamma   90.00
#
_symmetry.space_group_name_H-M   'P 1'
#
loop_
_entity.id
_entity.type
_entity.pdbx_description
1 polymer ?
#
loop_
_entity_poly.entity_id
_entity_poly.type
_entity_poly.pdbx_seq_one_letter_code
_entity_poly.pdbx_strand_id
1 'polypeptide(L)'
;MRARFAVFVAVVQSILFLAHWFVYETWTDFRGVPDPSGISRVQAALALLSVSFVAASLLAFRYSHLIVRLFYRTAAVWLGVLNFCFLAACCCWIVYPVGRLSGLHWGRPAIAGTLFGLAILASVNGVINGARMRVKRITVKLPHVPRSWRGRVAALVTDTHLGHVRAYGFMRRVVTLLQQLGPDVVFIAGDLYDGTKADLDWLVAPWKELSTPFGAYFVTGNHEEFSDRGKYLNAVKRSGIRVLNNEKVTIDGLQIIGVHYSDSGNPERFRSILQRAGMDRSQANILLTHAPHGLPIAAEAGISLQLSGHTHGGQLFPFTWIASRLYGQYAYGLKQFEGMTVYTSSGAGTWGPPMRVGTHPEIVLIRFE
;
A
#
# COMPACT_ATOMS: atom_id res chain seq x y z
N MET A 1 17.53 -20.24 3.96
CA MET A 1 16.67 -19.30 3.19
C MET A 1 15.64 -20.03 2.35
N ARG A 2 15.99 -20.99 1.48
CA ARG A 2 15.04 -21.72 0.60
C ARG A 2 13.92 -22.46 1.36
N ALA A 3 14.23 -23.15 2.46
CA ALA A 3 13.22 -23.88 3.25
C ALA A 3 12.18 -22.95 3.89
N ARG A 4 12.60 -21.81 4.45
CA ARG A 4 11.67 -20.81 5.04
C ARG A 4 10.73 -20.21 3.97
N PHE A 5 11.24 -19.94 2.79
CA PHE A 5 10.44 -19.47 1.66
C PHE A 5 9.43 -20.53 1.20
N ALA A 6 9.83 -21.80 1.08
CA ALA A 6 8.92 -22.90 0.71
C ALA A 6 7.82 -23.09 1.76
N VAL A 7 8.13 -23.01 3.05
CA VAL A 7 7.14 -23.07 4.14
C VAL A 7 6.16 -21.89 4.03
N PHE A 8 6.67 -20.67 3.83
CA PHE A 8 5.80 -19.50 3.65
C PHE A 8 4.84 -19.67 2.47
N VAL A 9 5.34 -20.11 1.31
CA VAL A 9 4.51 -20.38 0.12
C VAL A 9 3.45 -21.45 0.41
N ALA A 10 3.83 -22.54 1.08
CA ALA A 10 2.91 -23.61 1.46
C ALA A 10 1.80 -23.12 2.40
N VAL A 11 2.14 -22.30 3.41
CA VAL A 11 1.16 -21.70 4.32
C VAL A 11 0.18 -20.81 3.58
N VAL A 12 0.69 -19.89 2.74
CA VAL A 12 -0.17 -19.00 1.94
C VAL A 12 -1.08 -19.81 1.01
N GLN A 13 -0.53 -20.83 0.33
CA GLN A 13 -1.30 -21.69 -0.55
C GLN A 13 -2.39 -22.46 0.21
N SER A 14 -2.10 -22.97 1.41
CA SER A 14 -3.08 -23.66 2.24
C SER A 14 -4.22 -22.73 2.67
N ILE A 15 -3.90 -21.50 3.07
CA ILE A 15 -4.91 -20.50 3.42
C ILE A 15 -5.82 -20.19 2.23
N LEU A 16 -5.23 -19.99 1.04
CA LEU A 16 -6.00 -19.72 -0.18
C LEU A 16 -6.91 -20.91 -0.54
N PHE A 17 -6.39 -22.12 -0.46
CA PHE A 17 -7.16 -23.33 -0.73
C PHE A 17 -8.34 -23.45 0.25
N LEU A 18 -8.12 -23.33 1.54
CA LEU A 18 -9.16 -23.38 2.56
C LEU A 18 -10.22 -22.29 2.40
N ALA A 19 -9.80 -21.07 2.01
CA ALA A 19 -10.73 -19.98 1.73
C ALA A 19 -11.63 -20.30 0.51
N HIS A 20 -11.07 -20.84 -0.58
CA HIS A 20 -11.86 -21.26 -1.74
C HIS A 20 -12.81 -22.40 -1.41
N TRP A 21 -12.31 -23.38 -0.66
CA TRP A 21 -13.14 -24.51 -0.22
C TRP A 21 -14.30 -24.05 0.65
N PHE A 22 -14.06 -23.17 1.63
CA PHE A 22 -15.11 -22.63 2.50
C PHE A 22 -16.16 -21.82 1.70
N VAL A 23 -15.73 -21.01 0.74
CA VAL A 23 -16.62 -20.27 -0.17
C VAL A 23 -17.48 -21.26 -0.99
N TYR A 24 -16.87 -22.32 -1.52
CA TYR A 24 -17.56 -23.35 -2.29
C TYR A 24 -18.61 -24.08 -1.43
N GLU A 25 -18.23 -24.62 -0.28
CA GLU A 25 -19.13 -25.34 0.64
C GLU A 25 -20.31 -24.45 1.09
N THR A 26 -20.03 -23.19 1.44
CA THR A 26 -21.09 -22.25 1.81
C THR A 26 -22.05 -21.99 0.65
N TRP A 27 -21.53 -21.76 -0.55
CA TRP A 27 -22.37 -21.51 -1.72
C TRP A 27 -23.27 -22.70 -2.04
N THR A 28 -22.71 -23.91 -2.03
CA THR A 28 -23.46 -25.15 -2.35
C THR A 28 -24.50 -25.48 -1.28
N ASP A 29 -24.16 -25.32 0.00
CA ASP A 29 -25.10 -25.57 1.11
C ASP A 29 -26.28 -24.58 1.12
N PHE A 30 -26.02 -23.31 0.80
CA PHE A 30 -27.04 -22.28 0.84
C PHE A 30 -27.90 -22.19 -0.43
N ARG A 31 -27.32 -22.41 -1.59
CA ARG A 31 -28.04 -22.30 -2.88
C ARG A 31 -28.66 -23.61 -3.34
N GLY A 32 -28.19 -24.75 -2.84
CA GLY A 32 -28.41 -26.05 -3.41
C GLY A 32 -27.65 -26.21 -4.73
N VAL A 33 -27.36 -27.41 -5.13
CA VAL A 33 -26.71 -27.70 -6.40
C VAL A 33 -27.70 -28.43 -7.30
N PRO A 34 -28.12 -27.82 -8.42
CA PRO A 34 -29.16 -28.39 -9.27
C PRO A 34 -28.72 -29.66 -10.03
N ASP A 35 -27.40 -29.83 -10.28
CA ASP A 35 -26.84 -30.87 -11.14
C ASP A 35 -25.46 -31.34 -10.68
N PRO A 36 -25.21 -32.67 -10.54
CA PRO A 36 -23.89 -33.22 -10.22
C PRO A 36 -22.79 -32.85 -11.21
N SER A 37 -23.10 -32.65 -12.47
CA SER A 37 -22.12 -32.23 -13.51
C SER A 37 -21.70 -30.75 -13.30
N GLY A 38 -22.58 -29.91 -12.78
CA GLY A 38 -22.30 -28.52 -12.41
C GLY A 38 -21.36 -28.43 -11.21
N ILE A 39 -21.48 -29.32 -10.21
CA ILE A 39 -20.59 -29.41 -9.06
C ILE A 39 -19.15 -29.57 -9.49
N SER A 40 -18.84 -30.57 -10.35
CA SER A 40 -17.49 -30.88 -10.78
C SER A 40 -16.83 -29.73 -11.53
N ARG A 41 -17.58 -28.94 -12.31
CA ARG A 41 -17.05 -27.77 -13.03
C ARG A 41 -16.69 -26.63 -12.09
N VAL A 42 -17.56 -26.33 -11.12
CA VAL A 42 -17.30 -25.28 -10.12
C VAL A 42 -16.11 -25.67 -9.22
N GLN A 43 -16.04 -26.92 -8.78
CA GLN A 43 -14.89 -27.42 -8.01
C GLN A 43 -13.58 -27.28 -8.80
N ALA A 44 -13.54 -27.72 -10.06
CA ALA A 44 -12.36 -27.59 -10.91
C ALA A 44 -11.95 -26.12 -11.11
N ALA A 45 -12.91 -25.22 -11.35
CA ALA A 45 -12.65 -23.80 -11.49
C ALA A 45 -12.06 -23.19 -10.21
N LEU A 46 -12.66 -23.48 -9.05
CA LEU A 46 -12.16 -22.95 -7.76
C LEU A 46 -10.80 -23.56 -7.37
N ALA A 47 -10.56 -24.85 -7.70
CA ALA A 47 -9.26 -25.47 -7.51
C ALA A 47 -8.17 -24.78 -8.34
N LEU A 48 -8.43 -24.48 -9.62
CA LEU A 48 -7.52 -23.71 -10.47
C LEU A 48 -7.30 -22.28 -9.95
N LEU A 49 -8.37 -21.62 -9.53
CA LEU A 49 -8.30 -20.26 -8.96
C LEU A 49 -7.53 -20.23 -7.65
N SER A 50 -7.62 -21.28 -6.82
CA SER A 50 -6.92 -21.33 -5.53
C SER A 50 -5.40 -21.32 -5.67
N VAL A 51 -4.84 -21.86 -6.75
CA VAL A 51 -3.40 -21.86 -7.02
C VAL A 51 -2.97 -20.67 -7.88
N SER A 52 -3.91 -19.96 -8.49
CA SER A 52 -3.63 -18.96 -9.53
C SER A 52 -2.75 -17.81 -9.03
N PHE A 53 -3.02 -17.27 -7.82
CA PHE A 53 -2.26 -16.12 -7.30
C PHE A 53 -0.84 -16.49 -6.91
N VAL A 54 -0.63 -17.65 -6.29
CA VAL A 54 0.73 -18.13 -5.94
C VAL A 54 1.52 -18.43 -7.21
N ALA A 55 0.93 -19.15 -8.17
CA ALA A 55 1.57 -19.43 -9.45
C ALA A 55 1.91 -18.15 -10.21
N ALA A 56 0.98 -17.20 -10.30
CA ALA A 56 1.19 -15.92 -10.95
C ALA A 56 2.30 -15.11 -10.27
N SER A 57 2.34 -15.11 -8.91
CA SER A 57 3.39 -14.43 -8.13
C SER A 57 4.77 -15.02 -8.40
N LEU A 58 4.91 -16.35 -8.37
CA LEU A 58 6.17 -17.02 -8.66
C LEU A 58 6.67 -16.72 -10.08
N LEU A 59 5.75 -16.68 -11.06
CA LEU A 59 6.08 -16.30 -12.44
C LEU A 59 6.45 -14.80 -12.52
N ALA A 60 5.77 -13.92 -11.81
CA ALA A 60 6.03 -12.48 -11.79
C ALA A 60 7.40 -12.12 -11.19
N PHE A 61 7.90 -12.90 -10.23
CA PHE A 61 9.27 -12.74 -9.75
C PHE A 61 10.34 -13.16 -10.77
N ARG A 62 10.00 -13.97 -11.76
CA ARG A 62 10.94 -14.52 -12.73
C ARG A 62 10.85 -13.90 -14.13
N TYR A 63 9.66 -13.48 -14.54
CA TYR A 63 9.37 -13.01 -15.88
C TYR A 63 8.58 -11.71 -15.88
N SER A 64 8.81 -10.85 -16.90
CA SER A 64 8.17 -9.51 -17.03
C SER A 64 7.34 -9.36 -18.32
N HIS A 65 7.16 -10.42 -19.13
CA HIS A 65 6.42 -10.32 -20.39
C HIS A 65 4.89 -10.23 -20.20
N LEU A 66 4.20 -9.81 -21.26
CA LEU A 66 2.78 -9.44 -21.23
C LEU A 66 1.86 -10.55 -20.66
N ILE A 67 2.07 -11.81 -21.04
CA ILE A 67 1.23 -12.93 -20.59
C ILE A 67 1.29 -13.08 -19.07
N VAL A 68 2.50 -13.04 -18.48
CA VAL A 68 2.68 -13.11 -17.02
C VAL A 68 2.05 -11.91 -16.34
N ARG A 69 2.18 -10.72 -16.93
CA ARG A 69 1.56 -9.50 -16.42
C ARG A 69 0.04 -9.60 -16.38
N LEU A 70 -0.58 -10.08 -17.46
CA LEU A 70 -2.03 -10.27 -17.53
C LEU A 70 -2.49 -11.34 -16.55
N PHE A 71 -1.79 -12.47 -16.47
CA PHE A 71 -2.10 -13.53 -15.51
C PHE A 71 -2.01 -13.03 -14.07
N TYR A 72 -0.92 -12.33 -13.71
CA TYR A 72 -0.76 -11.76 -12.37
C TYR A 72 -1.87 -10.75 -12.02
N ARG A 73 -2.21 -9.86 -12.96
CA ARG A 73 -3.29 -8.87 -12.75
C ARG A 73 -4.63 -9.54 -12.53
N THR A 74 -4.96 -10.55 -13.32
CA THR A 74 -6.23 -11.30 -13.20
C THR A 74 -6.28 -12.07 -11.88
N ALA A 75 -5.20 -12.76 -11.52
CA ALA A 75 -5.10 -13.48 -10.26
C ALA A 75 -5.14 -12.54 -9.04
N ALA A 76 -4.53 -11.35 -9.12
CA ALA A 76 -4.59 -10.34 -8.08
C ALA A 76 -6.01 -9.76 -7.92
N VAL A 77 -6.73 -9.50 -9.02
CA VAL A 77 -8.16 -9.11 -8.96
C VAL A 77 -8.97 -10.20 -8.29
N TRP A 78 -8.76 -11.46 -8.69
CA TRP A 78 -9.46 -12.60 -8.10
C TRP A 78 -9.19 -12.73 -6.60
N LEU A 79 -7.96 -12.52 -6.15
CA LEU A 79 -7.64 -12.52 -4.71
C LEU A 79 -8.47 -11.50 -3.92
N GLY A 80 -8.69 -10.32 -4.49
CA GLY A 80 -9.57 -9.31 -3.88
C GLY A 80 -11.04 -9.72 -3.88
N VAL A 81 -11.52 -10.36 -4.95
CA VAL A 81 -12.89 -10.93 -5.03
C VAL A 81 -13.05 -12.04 -3.99
N LEU A 82 -12.07 -12.94 -3.90
CA LEU A 82 -12.07 -14.01 -2.89
C LEU A 82 -12.20 -13.48 -1.46
N ASN A 83 -11.49 -12.39 -1.13
CA ASN A 83 -11.60 -11.76 0.18
C ASN A 83 -13.06 -11.39 0.52
N PHE A 84 -13.77 -10.75 -0.41
CA PHE A 84 -15.17 -10.35 -0.16
C PHE A 84 -16.13 -11.54 -0.22
N CYS A 85 -15.90 -12.52 -1.09
CA CYS A 85 -16.68 -13.76 -1.12
C CYS A 85 -16.50 -14.57 0.17
N PHE A 86 -15.28 -14.60 0.74
CA PHE A 86 -15.03 -15.25 2.02
C PHE A 86 -15.78 -14.55 3.16
N LEU A 87 -15.77 -13.21 3.20
CA LEU A 87 -16.57 -12.45 4.18
C LEU A 87 -18.08 -12.71 4.00
N ALA A 88 -18.58 -12.76 2.77
CA ALA A 88 -19.96 -13.08 2.47
C ALA A 88 -20.31 -14.49 2.98
N ALA A 89 -19.42 -15.47 2.76
CA ALA A 89 -19.59 -16.83 3.29
C ALA A 89 -19.66 -16.83 4.82
N CYS A 90 -18.76 -16.14 5.52
CA CYS A 90 -18.83 -15.99 6.97
C CYS A 90 -20.17 -15.37 7.41
N CYS A 91 -20.59 -14.30 6.73
CA CYS A 91 -21.87 -13.65 7.03
C CYS A 91 -23.08 -14.56 6.80
N CYS A 92 -23.07 -15.45 5.80
CA CYS A 92 -24.14 -16.43 5.60
C CYS A 92 -24.37 -17.29 6.85
N TRP A 93 -23.31 -17.82 7.42
CA TRP A 93 -23.34 -18.67 8.61
C TRP A 93 -23.71 -17.93 9.90
N ILE A 94 -23.63 -16.59 9.91
CA ILE A 94 -24.06 -15.76 11.05
C ILE A 94 -25.52 -15.32 10.84
N VAL A 95 -25.86 -14.77 9.68
CA VAL A 95 -27.17 -14.17 9.40
C VAL A 95 -28.30 -15.21 9.44
N TYR A 96 -28.05 -16.40 8.91
CA TYR A 96 -29.07 -17.45 8.86
C TYR A 96 -29.56 -17.90 10.26
N PRO A 97 -28.69 -18.35 11.18
CA PRO A 97 -29.16 -18.75 12.53
C PRO A 97 -29.69 -17.56 13.35
N VAL A 98 -29.08 -16.37 13.25
CA VAL A 98 -29.56 -15.16 13.93
C VAL A 98 -30.97 -14.80 13.46
N GLY A 99 -31.21 -14.82 12.14
CA GLY A 99 -32.54 -14.57 11.58
C GLY A 99 -33.58 -15.57 12.11
N ARG A 100 -33.24 -16.87 12.14
CA ARG A 100 -34.13 -17.93 12.67
C ARG A 100 -34.49 -17.70 14.14
N LEU A 101 -33.51 -17.35 14.96
CA LEU A 101 -33.72 -17.06 16.38
C LEU A 101 -34.58 -15.79 16.59
N SER A 102 -34.50 -14.83 15.68
CA SER A 102 -35.29 -13.59 15.75
C SER A 102 -36.65 -13.68 15.07
N GLY A 103 -37.09 -14.87 14.65
CA GLY A 103 -38.39 -15.09 13.99
C GLY A 103 -38.40 -14.66 12.50
N LEU A 104 -37.27 -14.30 11.95
CA LEU A 104 -37.14 -13.95 10.52
C LEU A 104 -36.81 -15.22 9.70
N HIS A 105 -37.71 -15.56 8.77
CA HIS A 105 -37.59 -16.79 7.98
C HIS A 105 -37.10 -16.54 6.55
N TRP A 106 -35.87 -15.96 6.44
CA TRP A 106 -35.23 -15.81 5.15
C TRP A 106 -34.70 -17.15 4.64
N GLY A 107 -35.03 -17.46 3.36
CA GLY A 107 -34.50 -18.67 2.72
C GLY A 107 -32.98 -18.60 2.52
N ARG A 108 -32.28 -19.70 2.74
CA ARG A 108 -30.82 -19.81 2.51
C ARG A 108 -30.39 -19.26 1.13
N PRO A 109 -31.09 -19.58 0.00
CA PRO A 109 -30.72 -19.06 -1.31
C PRO A 109 -30.78 -17.53 -1.43
N ALA A 110 -31.75 -16.90 -0.75
CA ALA A 110 -31.88 -15.44 -0.76
C ALA A 110 -30.73 -14.78 0.01
N ILE A 111 -30.38 -15.32 1.20
CA ILE A 111 -29.24 -14.85 2.00
C ILE A 111 -27.95 -14.93 1.19
N ALA A 112 -27.64 -16.10 0.61
CA ALA A 112 -26.44 -16.29 -0.19
C ALA A 112 -26.44 -15.37 -1.40
N GLY A 113 -27.52 -15.32 -2.19
CA GLY A 113 -27.63 -14.46 -3.37
C GLY A 113 -27.38 -12.99 -3.04
N THR A 114 -27.92 -12.50 -1.93
CA THR A 114 -27.74 -11.10 -1.49
C THR A 114 -26.30 -10.86 -1.05
N LEU A 115 -25.75 -11.68 -0.15
CA LEU A 115 -24.43 -11.45 0.43
C LEU A 115 -23.31 -11.61 -0.61
N PHE A 116 -23.33 -12.63 -1.45
CA PHE A 116 -22.39 -12.79 -2.54
C PHE A 116 -22.55 -11.72 -3.62
N GLY A 117 -23.79 -11.30 -3.93
CA GLY A 117 -24.05 -10.16 -4.81
C GLY A 117 -23.40 -8.87 -4.27
N LEU A 118 -23.55 -8.58 -2.98
CA LEU A 118 -22.88 -7.44 -2.32
C LEU A 118 -21.35 -7.58 -2.35
N ALA A 119 -20.80 -8.79 -2.19
CA ALA A 119 -19.38 -9.06 -2.30
C ALA A 119 -18.82 -8.72 -3.69
N ILE A 120 -19.54 -9.10 -4.75
CA ILE A 120 -19.17 -8.74 -6.13
C ILE A 120 -19.27 -7.23 -6.36
N LEU A 121 -20.33 -6.58 -5.91
CA LEU A 121 -20.49 -5.13 -6.01
C LEU A 121 -19.37 -4.38 -5.26
N ALA A 122 -19.01 -4.84 -4.05
CA ALA A 122 -17.89 -4.29 -3.29
C ALA A 122 -16.56 -4.47 -4.03
N SER A 123 -16.35 -5.63 -4.66
CA SER A 123 -15.16 -5.92 -5.47
C SER A 123 -15.05 -5.01 -6.69
N VAL A 124 -16.14 -4.84 -7.46
CA VAL A 124 -16.20 -3.94 -8.63
C VAL A 124 -15.94 -2.50 -8.20
N ASN A 125 -16.64 -2.04 -7.14
CA ASN A 125 -16.40 -0.70 -6.57
C ASN A 125 -14.95 -0.54 -6.12
N GLY A 126 -14.38 -1.57 -5.49
CA GLY A 126 -12.98 -1.59 -5.04
C GLY A 126 -11.98 -1.41 -6.19
N VAL A 127 -12.20 -2.07 -7.34
CA VAL A 127 -11.35 -1.89 -8.54
C VAL A 127 -11.46 -0.47 -9.09
N ILE A 128 -12.68 0.06 -9.21
CA ILE A 128 -12.93 1.42 -9.70
C ILE A 128 -12.28 2.44 -8.77
N ASN A 129 -12.46 2.29 -7.46
CA ASN A 129 -11.88 3.18 -6.46
C ASN A 129 -10.35 3.08 -6.43
N GLY A 130 -9.78 1.86 -6.54
CA GLY A 130 -8.34 1.64 -6.63
C GLY A 130 -7.67 2.24 -7.88
N ALA A 131 -8.44 2.54 -8.93
CA ALA A 131 -7.96 3.23 -10.13
C ALA A 131 -8.05 4.77 -10.03
N ARG A 132 -8.82 5.31 -9.08
CA ARG A 132 -9.11 6.75 -8.93
C ARG A 132 -8.18 7.37 -7.88
N MET A 133 -7.07 7.91 -8.32
CA MET A 133 -6.14 8.65 -7.45
C MET A 133 -6.79 9.97 -7.00
N ARG A 134 -6.72 10.28 -5.72
CA ARG A 134 -7.21 11.53 -5.13
C ARG A 134 -6.06 12.43 -4.72
N VAL A 135 -6.30 13.74 -4.74
CA VAL A 135 -5.37 14.73 -4.20
C VAL A 135 -5.92 15.19 -2.85
N LYS A 136 -5.20 14.86 -1.79
CA LYS A 136 -5.51 15.32 -0.43
C LYS A 136 -4.67 16.55 -0.13
N ARG A 137 -5.30 17.60 0.36
CA ARG A 137 -4.62 18.83 0.78
C ARG A 137 -4.67 18.96 2.28
N ILE A 138 -3.51 19.19 2.88
CA ILE A 138 -3.38 19.43 4.33
C ILE A 138 -2.51 20.65 4.55
N THR A 139 -2.73 21.31 5.68
CA THR A 139 -1.86 22.38 6.18
C THR A 139 -1.18 21.89 7.44
N VAL A 140 0.13 22.10 7.54
CA VAL A 140 0.93 21.70 8.69
C VAL A 140 1.64 22.92 9.23
N LYS A 141 1.39 23.22 10.51
CA LYS A 141 2.14 24.25 11.25
C LYS A 141 3.39 23.61 11.82
N LEU A 142 4.54 24.03 11.32
CA LEU A 142 5.83 23.55 11.82
C LEU A 142 6.46 24.57 12.74
N PRO A 143 6.90 24.18 13.95
CA PRO A 143 7.71 25.06 14.78
C PRO A 143 8.97 25.48 14.00
N HIS A 144 9.34 26.76 14.13
CA HIS A 144 10.55 27.31 13.52
C HIS A 144 10.67 27.13 11.98
N VAL A 145 9.53 27.04 11.27
CA VAL A 145 9.55 26.96 9.80
C VAL A 145 10.22 28.23 9.22
N PRO A 146 11.21 28.09 8.31
CA PRO A 146 11.85 29.23 7.67
C PRO A 146 10.84 30.13 6.94
N ARG A 147 11.06 31.44 6.94
CA ARG A 147 10.15 32.38 6.26
C ARG A 147 9.97 32.04 4.77
N SER A 148 11.03 31.57 4.13
CA SER A 148 11.04 31.11 2.73
C SER A 148 10.14 29.90 2.48
N TRP A 149 9.83 29.11 3.51
CA TRP A 149 8.97 27.93 3.40
C TRP A 149 7.50 28.19 3.75
N ARG A 150 7.18 29.36 4.30
CA ARG A 150 5.77 29.67 4.63
C ARG A 150 4.95 29.82 3.34
N GLY A 151 3.87 29.06 3.27
CA GLY A 151 2.99 28.99 2.10
C GLY A 151 3.45 28.07 0.98
N ARG A 152 4.71 27.54 1.01
CA ARG A 152 5.17 26.53 0.05
C ARG A 152 4.47 25.21 0.24
N VAL A 153 4.47 24.41 -0.83
CA VAL A 153 3.73 23.17 -0.92
C VAL A 153 4.69 22.02 -1.24
N ALA A 154 4.73 21.01 -0.37
CA ALA A 154 5.34 19.73 -0.67
C ALA A 154 4.29 18.73 -1.19
N ALA A 155 4.67 17.84 -2.09
CA ALA A 155 3.89 16.67 -2.41
C ALA A 155 4.48 15.43 -1.73
N LEU A 156 3.64 14.62 -1.07
CA LEU A 156 4.01 13.29 -0.59
C LEU A 156 3.42 12.24 -1.51
N VAL A 157 4.28 11.40 -2.04
CA VAL A 157 3.95 10.21 -2.84
C VAL A 157 4.55 9.00 -2.15
N THR A 158 3.80 7.92 -2.01
CA THR A 158 4.31 6.67 -1.43
C THR A 158 3.53 5.49 -1.96
N ASP A 159 4.07 4.28 -1.81
CA ASP A 159 3.38 3.03 -2.10
C ASP A 159 2.79 2.97 -3.52
N THR A 160 3.57 3.34 -4.51
CA THR A 160 3.13 3.27 -5.92
C THR A 160 3.12 1.85 -6.45
N HIS A 161 3.96 0.95 -5.90
CA HIS A 161 4.08 -0.45 -6.24
C HIS A 161 4.18 -0.70 -7.75
N LEU A 162 5.18 -0.07 -8.39
CA LEU A 162 5.42 -0.24 -9.82
C LEU A 162 5.90 -1.65 -10.13
N GLY A 163 5.22 -2.32 -11.05
CA GLY A 163 5.52 -3.69 -11.44
C GLY A 163 4.47 -4.24 -12.41
N HIS A 164 3.98 -5.44 -12.13
CA HIS A 164 3.03 -6.13 -13.01
C HIS A 164 1.64 -5.49 -13.01
N VAL A 165 1.18 -4.94 -11.88
CA VAL A 165 -0.15 -4.30 -11.78
C VAL A 165 -0.09 -2.84 -12.21
N ARG A 166 0.82 -2.07 -11.62
CA ARG A 166 1.04 -0.64 -11.89
C ARG A 166 2.33 -0.50 -12.70
N ALA A 167 2.26 0.00 -13.92
CA ALA A 167 3.39 0.11 -14.80
C ALA A 167 3.62 1.56 -15.25
N TYR A 168 4.46 1.78 -16.24
CA TYR A 168 4.84 3.07 -16.81
C TYR A 168 3.67 4.06 -16.96
N GLY A 169 2.55 3.62 -17.56
CA GLY A 169 1.38 4.50 -17.75
C GLY A 169 0.74 4.98 -16.45
N PHE A 170 0.86 4.22 -15.35
CA PHE A 170 0.45 4.69 -14.03
C PHE A 170 1.42 5.75 -13.51
N MET A 171 2.74 5.51 -13.60
CA MET A 171 3.74 6.48 -13.16
C MET A 171 3.67 7.78 -13.95
N ARG A 172 3.46 7.70 -15.27
CA ARG A 172 3.25 8.87 -16.11
C ARG A 172 2.06 9.71 -15.62
N ARG A 173 0.93 9.09 -15.26
CA ARG A 173 -0.23 9.81 -14.69
C ARG A 173 0.10 10.48 -13.36
N VAL A 174 0.87 9.81 -12.49
CA VAL A 174 1.35 10.39 -11.21
C VAL A 174 2.17 11.65 -11.49
N VAL A 175 3.16 11.54 -12.37
CA VAL A 175 4.07 12.68 -12.71
C VAL A 175 3.30 13.81 -13.40
N THR A 176 2.43 13.52 -14.37
CA THR A 176 1.58 14.54 -15.00
C THR A 176 0.71 15.26 -13.96
N LEU A 177 0.14 14.54 -13.01
CA LEU A 177 -0.65 15.16 -11.94
C LEU A 177 0.22 16.04 -11.03
N LEU A 178 1.43 15.61 -10.67
CA LEU A 178 2.37 16.41 -9.89
C LEU A 178 2.76 17.71 -10.64
N GLN A 179 3.02 17.63 -11.95
CA GLN A 179 3.30 18.80 -12.77
C GLN A 179 2.14 19.81 -12.76
N GLN A 180 0.89 19.33 -12.88
CA GLN A 180 -0.31 20.17 -12.81
C GLN A 180 -0.52 20.80 -11.43
N LEU A 181 -0.12 20.10 -10.36
CA LEU A 181 -0.25 20.57 -8.99
C LEU A 181 0.86 21.54 -8.58
N GLY A 182 2.00 21.54 -9.26
CA GLY A 182 3.12 22.44 -9.09
C GLY A 182 3.71 22.48 -7.67
N PRO A 183 4.05 21.35 -7.03
CA PRO A 183 4.67 21.40 -5.70
C PRO A 183 6.09 21.97 -5.78
N ASP A 184 6.53 22.63 -4.69
CA ASP A 184 7.90 23.12 -4.56
C ASP A 184 8.93 21.99 -4.39
N VAL A 185 8.52 20.87 -3.76
CA VAL A 185 9.33 19.68 -3.50
C VAL A 185 8.45 18.42 -3.52
N VAL A 186 9.05 17.28 -3.87
CA VAL A 186 8.36 15.99 -3.76
C VAL A 186 9.09 15.06 -2.81
N PHE A 187 8.37 14.52 -1.84
CA PHE A 187 8.82 13.47 -0.93
C PHE A 187 8.24 12.12 -1.35
N ILE A 188 9.12 11.12 -1.49
CA ILE A 188 8.75 9.76 -1.90
C ILE A 188 9.11 8.82 -0.75
N ALA A 189 8.09 8.40 0.00
CA ALA A 189 8.26 7.65 1.25
C ALA A 189 8.25 6.13 1.02
N GLY A 190 9.02 5.63 0.04
CA GLY A 190 9.24 4.20 -0.17
C GLY A 190 8.14 3.48 -0.95
N ASP A 191 8.39 2.19 -1.19
CA ASP A 191 7.55 1.27 -1.98
C ASP A 191 7.18 1.85 -3.35
N LEU A 192 8.20 2.41 -4.01
CA LEU A 192 8.08 2.88 -5.38
C LEU A 192 7.89 1.69 -6.34
N TYR A 193 8.55 0.57 -6.06
CA TYR A 193 8.45 -0.68 -6.82
C TYR A 193 7.69 -1.76 -6.04
N ASP A 194 7.15 -2.74 -6.77
CA ASP A 194 6.41 -3.88 -6.22
C ASP A 194 7.32 -5.07 -5.84
N GLY A 195 8.62 -5.01 -6.17
CA GLY A 195 9.58 -6.08 -5.92
C GLY A 195 9.56 -7.20 -6.98
N THR A 196 8.61 -7.21 -7.93
CA THR A 196 8.53 -8.19 -9.01
C THR A 196 9.53 -7.91 -10.14
N LYS A 197 9.75 -8.90 -11.03
CA LYS A 197 10.65 -8.75 -12.19
C LYS A 197 10.13 -7.69 -13.15
N ALA A 198 10.87 -6.60 -13.31
CA ALA A 198 10.49 -5.51 -14.21
C ALA A 198 11.73 -4.75 -14.71
N ASP A 199 11.56 -3.98 -15.78
CA ASP A 199 12.53 -2.98 -16.18
C ASP A 199 12.36 -1.75 -15.27
N LEU A 200 13.28 -1.63 -14.31
CA LEU A 200 13.21 -0.62 -13.26
C LEU A 200 13.37 0.80 -13.82
N ASP A 201 14.27 0.98 -14.78
CA ASP A 201 14.53 2.28 -15.39
C ASP A 201 13.33 2.77 -16.22
N TRP A 202 12.74 1.86 -16.98
CA TRP A 202 11.53 2.18 -17.75
C TRP A 202 10.35 2.56 -16.84
N LEU A 203 10.16 1.86 -15.74
CA LEU A 203 9.06 2.16 -14.83
C LEU A 203 9.12 3.56 -14.23
N VAL A 204 10.33 4.05 -13.91
CA VAL A 204 10.53 5.37 -13.29
C VAL A 204 10.93 6.46 -14.28
N ALA A 205 11.09 6.14 -15.56
CA ALA A 205 11.47 7.12 -16.58
C ALA A 205 10.62 8.41 -16.58
N PRO A 206 9.30 8.36 -16.31
CA PRO A 206 8.49 9.60 -16.26
C PRO A 206 8.99 10.64 -15.24
N TRP A 207 9.68 10.23 -14.16
CA TRP A 207 10.22 11.18 -13.18
C TRP A 207 11.24 12.15 -13.77
N LYS A 208 11.91 11.80 -14.86
CA LYS A 208 12.84 12.70 -15.59
C LYS A 208 12.15 13.94 -16.15
N GLU A 209 10.83 13.86 -16.35
CA GLU A 209 10.02 14.95 -16.86
C GLU A 209 9.55 15.91 -15.77
N LEU A 210 9.66 15.50 -14.48
CA LEU A 210 9.23 16.32 -13.37
C LEU A 210 10.28 17.39 -13.05
N SER A 211 9.86 18.65 -13.10
CA SER A 211 10.65 19.79 -12.63
C SER A 211 9.95 20.42 -11.44
N THR A 212 10.67 20.51 -10.33
CA THR A 212 10.21 21.20 -9.11
C THR A 212 11.35 22.06 -8.57
N PRO A 213 11.08 23.20 -7.91
CA PRO A 213 12.11 24.12 -7.42
C PRO A 213 13.18 23.45 -6.55
N PHE A 214 12.76 22.48 -5.70
CA PHE A 214 13.65 21.79 -4.77
C PHE A 214 13.83 20.31 -5.03
N GLY A 215 13.41 19.82 -6.21
CA GLY A 215 13.61 18.43 -6.63
C GLY A 215 12.70 17.40 -5.92
N ALA A 216 13.10 16.15 -6.04
CA ALA A 216 12.40 15.00 -5.43
C ALA A 216 13.36 14.18 -4.56
N TYR A 217 12.88 13.72 -3.41
CA TYR A 217 13.65 12.99 -2.41
C TYR A 217 13.00 11.66 -2.09
N PHE A 218 13.80 10.61 -1.96
CA PHE A 218 13.33 9.24 -1.80
C PHE A 218 14.02 8.53 -0.63
N VAL A 219 13.27 7.72 0.11
CA VAL A 219 13.76 6.68 1.02
C VAL A 219 13.18 5.33 0.59
N THR A 220 13.86 4.22 0.93
CA THR A 220 13.34 2.88 0.62
C THR A 220 12.13 2.52 1.48
N GLY A 221 11.23 1.73 0.88
CA GLY A 221 10.27 0.91 1.61
C GLY A 221 10.75 -0.55 1.70
N ASN A 222 9.90 -1.42 2.24
CA ASN A 222 10.23 -2.84 2.38
C ASN A 222 10.33 -3.56 1.03
N HIS A 223 9.62 -3.11 0.02
CA HIS A 223 9.64 -3.73 -1.31
C HIS A 223 10.97 -3.50 -2.05
N GLU A 224 11.64 -2.39 -1.87
CA GLU A 224 12.99 -2.17 -2.39
C GLU A 224 14.04 -3.06 -1.67
N GLU A 225 13.73 -3.56 -0.48
CA GLU A 225 14.64 -4.34 0.34
C GLU A 225 14.45 -5.86 0.23
N PHE A 226 13.44 -6.35 -0.52
CA PHE A 226 13.18 -7.78 -0.72
C PHE A 226 14.25 -8.51 -1.53
N SER A 227 15.00 -7.79 -2.36
CA SER A 227 16.04 -8.36 -3.20
C SER A 227 17.31 -7.49 -3.21
N ASP A 228 17.86 -7.19 -4.37
CA ASP A 228 19.04 -6.31 -4.50
C ASP A 228 18.61 -4.83 -4.43
N ARG A 229 18.60 -4.27 -3.21
CA ARG A 229 18.32 -2.86 -2.95
C ARG A 229 19.12 -1.93 -3.85
N GLY A 230 20.40 -2.28 -4.14
CA GLY A 230 21.26 -1.45 -4.97
C GLY A 230 20.70 -1.18 -6.36
N LYS A 231 20.08 -2.17 -6.99
CA LYS A 231 19.45 -2.00 -8.32
C LYS A 231 18.31 -0.99 -8.30
N TYR A 232 17.44 -1.06 -7.28
CA TYR A 232 16.33 -0.11 -7.13
C TYR A 232 16.84 1.30 -6.91
N LEU A 233 17.78 1.49 -5.97
CA LEU A 233 18.36 2.81 -5.68
C LEU A 233 19.06 3.42 -6.91
N ASN A 234 19.77 2.60 -7.67
CA ASN A 234 20.44 3.07 -8.90
C ASN A 234 19.42 3.51 -9.96
N ALA A 235 18.33 2.78 -10.17
CA ALA A 235 17.27 3.19 -11.11
C ALA A 235 16.60 4.50 -10.66
N VAL A 236 16.29 4.64 -9.35
CA VAL A 236 15.74 5.87 -8.77
C VAL A 236 16.70 7.05 -9.00
N LYS A 237 18.00 6.90 -8.73
CA LYS A 237 18.99 7.95 -8.96
C LYS A 237 19.06 8.37 -10.44
N ARG A 238 19.05 7.39 -11.37
CA ARG A 238 19.05 7.68 -12.82
C ARG A 238 17.81 8.40 -13.32
N SER A 239 16.70 8.35 -12.56
CA SER A 239 15.48 9.09 -12.88
C SER A 239 15.48 10.55 -12.40
N GLY A 240 16.57 11.03 -11.79
CA GLY A 240 16.69 12.39 -11.27
C GLY A 240 16.22 12.57 -9.84
N ILE A 241 15.79 11.51 -9.18
CA ILE A 241 15.35 11.55 -7.78
C ILE A 241 16.56 11.41 -6.85
N ARG A 242 16.68 12.29 -5.86
CA ARG A 242 17.72 12.19 -4.83
C ARG A 242 17.34 11.13 -3.78
N VAL A 243 18.17 10.12 -3.65
CA VAL A 243 18.02 9.10 -2.59
C VAL A 243 18.66 9.64 -1.31
N LEU A 244 17.88 9.72 -0.23
CA LEU A 244 18.38 10.03 1.10
C LEU A 244 18.82 8.73 1.79
N ASN A 245 20.11 8.50 1.83
CA ASN A 245 20.70 7.25 2.34
C ASN A 245 21.06 7.39 3.82
N ASN A 246 20.04 7.44 4.70
CA ASN A 246 20.22 7.68 6.15
C ASN A 246 20.98 8.99 6.43
N GLU A 247 20.63 10.02 5.72
CA GLU A 247 21.31 11.31 5.76
C GLU A 247 20.33 12.48 5.93
N LYS A 248 20.88 13.61 6.35
CA LYS A 248 20.20 14.91 6.39
C LYS A 248 20.61 15.76 5.19
N VAL A 249 19.64 16.45 4.62
CA VAL A 249 19.85 17.55 3.69
C VAL A 249 19.16 18.80 4.21
N THR A 250 19.71 19.97 3.92
CA THR A 250 19.07 21.24 4.25
C THR A 250 18.73 21.96 2.96
N ILE A 251 17.48 22.36 2.82
CA ILE A 251 16.94 23.03 1.64
C ILE A 251 16.35 24.37 2.11
N ASP A 252 17.00 25.44 1.77
CA ASP A 252 16.55 26.81 2.09
C ASP A 252 16.12 26.94 3.59
N GLY A 253 16.97 26.40 4.48
CA GLY A 253 16.79 26.41 5.92
C GLY A 253 15.89 25.30 6.50
N LEU A 254 15.16 24.54 5.68
CA LEU A 254 14.39 23.39 6.14
C LEU A 254 15.26 22.12 6.13
N GLN A 255 15.34 21.44 7.25
CA GLN A 255 16.10 20.19 7.37
C GLN A 255 15.22 18.99 7.00
N ILE A 256 15.71 18.11 6.14
CA ILE A 256 15.03 16.88 5.72
C ILE A 256 15.94 15.71 6.02
N ILE A 257 15.46 14.78 6.83
CA ILE A 257 16.18 13.57 7.23
C ILE A 257 15.49 12.38 6.55
N GLY A 258 16.22 11.60 5.78
CA GLY A 258 15.71 10.36 5.19
C GLY A 258 16.29 9.16 5.90
N VAL A 259 15.41 8.24 6.34
CA VAL A 259 15.82 6.96 6.96
C VAL A 259 15.17 5.81 6.22
N HIS A 260 15.98 4.84 5.81
CA HIS A 260 15.51 3.64 5.11
C HIS A 260 14.66 2.75 6.01
N TYR A 261 13.79 1.93 5.39
CA TYR A 261 12.81 1.09 6.09
C TYR A 261 13.43 0.16 7.14
N SER A 262 14.44 -0.63 6.76
CA SER A 262 15.09 -1.60 7.68
C SER A 262 15.77 -0.92 8.86
N ASP A 263 16.27 0.28 8.67
CA ASP A 263 16.99 1.02 9.71
C ASP A 263 16.00 1.75 10.65
N SER A 264 14.88 2.26 10.12
CA SER A 264 13.81 2.86 10.94
C SER A 264 13.04 1.82 11.76
N GLY A 265 12.99 0.56 11.30
CA GLY A 265 12.41 -0.57 12.03
C GLY A 265 13.28 -1.12 13.15
N ASN A 266 14.56 -0.73 13.24
CA ASN A 266 15.47 -1.12 14.31
C ASN A 266 15.71 0.08 15.26
N PRO A 267 15.24 0.03 16.52
CA PRO A 267 15.27 1.18 17.43
C PRO A 267 16.68 1.74 17.69
N GLU A 268 17.69 0.88 17.80
CA GLU A 268 19.07 1.29 18.07
C GLU A 268 19.69 2.00 16.86
N ARG A 269 19.52 1.40 15.66
CA ARG A 269 19.99 2.01 14.42
C ARG A 269 19.27 3.33 14.14
N PHE A 270 17.97 3.36 14.33
CA PHE A 270 17.17 4.57 14.10
C PHE A 270 17.64 5.71 15.00
N ARG A 271 17.80 5.47 16.32
CA ARG A 271 18.32 6.47 17.27
C ARG A 271 19.73 6.95 16.85
N SER A 272 20.63 6.01 16.51
CA SER A 272 21.99 6.34 16.06
C SER A 272 22.01 7.20 14.79
N ILE A 273 21.13 6.91 13.82
CA ILE A 273 21.04 7.71 12.58
C ILE A 273 20.55 9.14 12.89
N LEU A 274 19.49 9.28 13.68
CA LEU A 274 18.96 10.60 14.04
C LEU A 274 19.98 11.43 14.84
N GLN A 275 20.73 10.81 15.74
CA GLN A 275 21.81 11.47 16.47
C GLN A 275 22.92 11.96 15.53
N ARG A 276 23.40 11.09 14.63
CA ARG A 276 24.46 11.43 13.66
C ARG A 276 24.01 12.46 12.62
N ALA A 277 22.73 12.58 12.35
CA ALA A 277 22.19 13.57 11.44
C ALA A 277 22.48 15.02 11.89
N GLY A 278 22.80 15.23 13.17
CA GLY A 278 23.20 16.53 13.69
C GLY A 278 22.14 17.61 13.39
N MET A 279 20.89 17.35 13.81
CA MET A 279 19.79 18.27 13.58
C MET A 279 19.94 19.50 14.48
N ASP A 280 19.69 20.66 13.88
CA ASP A 280 19.48 21.88 14.64
C ASP A 280 18.02 21.94 15.10
N ARG A 281 17.78 21.77 16.39
CA ARG A 281 16.43 21.78 16.98
C ARG A 281 15.77 23.17 16.97
N SER A 282 16.53 24.21 16.71
CA SER A 282 16.00 25.58 16.54
C SER A 282 15.39 25.82 15.16
N GLN A 283 15.50 24.83 14.25
CA GLN A 283 14.97 24.87 12.89
C GLN A 283 13.97 23.76 12.66
N ALA A 284 12.97 24.04 11.83
CA ALA A 284 12.02 23.02 11.40
C ALA A 284 12.73 21.85 10.68
N ASN A 285 12.29 20.66 10.98
CA ASN A 285 12.83 19.45 10.35
C ASN A 285 11.71 18.46 10.00
N ILE A 286 11.94 17.73 8.92
CA ILE A 286 11.04 16.70 8.39
C ILE A 286 11.79 15.38 8.37
N LEU A 287 11.22 14.35 8.98
CA LEU A 287 11.66 12.98 8.86
C LEU A 287 10.86 12.29 7.76
N LEU A 288 11.55 11.78 6.76
CA LEU A 288 11.00 10.94 5.72
C LEU A 288 11.38 9.48 6.02
N THR A 289 10.40 8.64 6.26
CA THR A 289 10.55 7.19 6.47
C THR A 289 9.33 6.44 5.95
N HIS A 290 9.51 5.17 5.55
CA HIS A 290 8.44 4.47 4.87
C HIS A 290 7.27 4.11 5.80
N ALA A 291 7.54 3.58 6.99
CA ALA A 291 6.49 3.19 7.94
C ALA A 291 6.41 4.17 9.13
N PRO A 292 5.23 4.31 9.78
CA PRO A 292 5.09 5.14 10.96
C PRO A 292 5.66 4.46 12.21
N HIS A 293 6.94 4.03 12.13
CA HIS A 293 7.67 3.39 13.20
C HIS A 293 8.45 4.41 14.03
N GLY A 294 8.85 4.00 15.25
CA GLY A 294 9.80 4.73 16.08
C GLY A 294 9.36 6.12 16.50
N LEU A 295 8.05 6.40 16.59
CA LEU A 295 7.52 7.71 16.95
C LEU A 295 8.14 8.27 18.24
N PRO A 296 8.32 7.49 19.34
CA PRO A 296 8.99 8.00 20.53
C PRO A 296 10.44 8.44 20.27
N ILE A 297 11.19 7.69 19.46
CA ILE A 297 12.58 8.00 19.12
C ILE A 297 12.66 9.28 18.26
N ALA A 298 11.74 9.44 17.33
CA ALA A 298 11.66 10.63 16.49
C ALA A 298 11.28 11.88 17.29
N ALA A 299 10.30 11.76 18.20
CA ALA A 299 9.91 12.85 19.09
C ALA A 299 11.05 13.25 20.05
N GLU A 300 11.71 12.28 20.70
CA GLU A 300 12.89 12.49 21.55
C GLU A 300 14.02 13.19 20.79
N ALA A 301 14.23 12.85 19.52
CA ALA A 301 15.20 13.49 18.64
C ALA A 301 14.80 14.95 18.29
N GLY A 302 13.55 15.36 18.50
CA GLY A 302 13.05 16.69 18.18
C GLY A 302 12.57 16.85 16.74
N ILE A 303 12.06 15.77 16.12
CA ILE A 303 11.44 15.83 14.80
C ILE A 303 10.17 16.66 14.86
N SER A 304 10.00 17.59 13.90
CA SER A 304 8.82 18.46 13.81
C SER A 304 7.68 17.80 13.03
N LEU A 305 8.03 17.07 11.96
CA LEU A 305 7.07 16.37 11.10
C LEU A 305 7.64 15.02 10.63
N GLN A 306 6.93 13.93 10.87
CA GLN A 306 7.21 12.63 10.26
C GLN A 306 6.24 12.34 9.13
N LEU A 307 6.76 11.99 7.94
CA LEU A 307 6.01 11.61 6.75
C LEU A 307 6.23 10.13 6.43
N SER A 308 5.15 9.37 6.28
CA SER A 308 5.19 7.93 6.08
C SER A 308 4.09 7.43 5.15
N GLY A 309 4.21 6.16 4.71
CA GLY A 309 3.22 5.37 3.98
C GLY A 309 3.05 3.99 4.61
N HIS A 310 3.30 2.92 3.84
CA HIS A 310 3.37 1.51 4.23
C HIS A 310 2.03 0.86 4.58
N THR A 311 1.22 1.50 5.37
CA THR A 311 0.01 0.90 5.94
C THR A 311 -1.10 0.70 4.93
N HIS A 312 -1.08 1.45 3.82
CA HIS A 312 -2.18 1.59 2.85
C HIS A 312 -3.52 1.96 3.50
N GLY A 313 -3.55 2.33 4.80
CA GLY A 313 -4.75 2.36 5.61
C GLY A 313 -5.47 1.01 5.64
N GLY A 314 -4.73 -0.10 5.41
CA GLY A 314 -5.24 -1.47 5.29
C GLY A 314 -5.80 -1.86 3.93
N GLN A 315 -5.89 -0.93 2.97
CA GLN A 315 -6.29 -1.14 1.56
C GLN A 315 -7.70 -1.73 1.35
N LEU A 316 -8.01 -2.90 1.93
CA LEU A 316 -9.27 -3.63 1.81
C LEU A 316 -9.83 -3.95 3.20
N PHE A 317 -11.15 -3.81 3.39
CA PHE A 317 -11.77 -4.39 4.57
C PHE A 317 -11.68 -5.94 4.53
N PRO A 318 -11.33 -6.65 5.63
CA PRO A 318 -11.18 -6.17 7.01
C PRO A 318 -9.75 -5.70 7.37
N PHE A 319 -8.80 -5.68 6.44
CA PHE A 319 -7.42 -5.27 6.73
C PHE A 319 -7.31 -3.80 7.16
N THR A 320 -8.31 -2.96 6.79
CA THR A 320 -8.45 -1.60 7.34
C THR A 320 -8.56 -1.59 8.86
N TRP A 321 -9.32 -2.54 9.42
CA TRP A 321 -9.45 -2.71 10.87
C TRP A 321 -8.17 -3.29 11.47
N ILE A 322 -7.51 -4.26 10.81
CA ILE A 322 -6.25 -4.85 11.25
C ILE A 322 -5.15 -3.78 11.29
N ALA A 323 -5.01 -2.96 10.25
CA ALA A 323 -4.04 -1.86 10.23
C ALA A 323 -4.28 -0.87 11.37
N SER A 324 -5.54 -0.52 11.65
CA SER A 324 -5.89 0.34 12.79
C SER A 324 -5.55 -0.29 14.15
N ARG A 325 -5.59 -1.62 14.27
CA ARG A 325 -5.17 -2.32 15.50
C ARG A 325 -3.65 -2.36 15.67
N LEU A 326 -2.91 -2.52 14.56
CA LEU A 326 -1.44 -2.59 14.58
C LEU A 326 -0.78 -1.24 14.78
N TYR A 327 -1.27 -0.20 14.09
CA TYR A 327 -0.66 1.15 14.07
C TYR A 327 -1.47 2.18 14.89
N GLY A 328 -2.57 1.76 15.50
CA GLY A 328 -3.45 2.67 16.25
C GLY A 328 -3.96 3.81 15.35
N GLN A 329 -4.03 5.00 15.93
CA GLN A 329 -4.44 6.20 15.21
C GLN A 329 -3.44 6.64 14.11
N TYR A 330 -2.22 6.11 14.10
CA TYR A 330 -1.17 6.43 13.13
C TYR A 330 -1.23 5.56 11.86
N ALA A 331 -2.23 4.67 11.77
CA ALA A 331 -2.47 3.89 10.55
C ALA A 331 -2.76 4.77 9.32
N TYR A 332 -3.32 5.98 9.50
CA TYR A 332 -3.66 6.88 8.42
C TYR A 332 -3.94 8.31 8.89
N GLY A 333 -3.51 9.27 8.06
CA GLY A 333 -3.88 10.68 8.19
C GLY A 333 -2.96 11.51 9.07
N LEU A 334 -3.39 12.74 9.36
CA LEU A 334 -2.64 13.72 10.16
C LEU A 334 -2.94 13.51 11.63
N LYS A 335 -1.89 13.35 12.44
CA LYS A 335 -1.95 13.10 13.88
C LYS A 335 -0.86 13.87 14.61
N GLN A 336 -0.94 13.90 15.94
CA GLN A 336 0.10 14.45 16.83
C GLN A 336 0.66 13.33 17.70
N PHE A 337 1.95 13.35 17.95
CA PHE A 337 2.66 12.51 18.90
C PHE A 337 3.68 13.35 19.68
N GLU A 338 3.44 13.60 20.96
CA GLU A 338 4.37 14.34 21.84
C GLU A 338 4.91 15.64 21.22
N GLY A 339 4.02 16.44 20.62
CA GLY A 339 4.39 17.70 19.95
C GLY A 339 4.89 17.57 18.52
N MET A 340 5.22 16.36 18.07
CA MET A 340 5.58 16.08 16.68
C MET A 340 4.31 15.85 15.83
N THR A 341 4.25 16.45 14.65
CA THR A 341 3.23 16.13 13.65
C THR A 341 3.58 14.85 12.92
N VAL A 342 2.62 13.95 12.73
CA VAL A 342 2.77 12.70 12.00
C VAL A 342 1.74 12.64 10.89
N TYR A 343 2.18 12.38 9.67
CA TYR A 343 1.27 12.06 8.57
C TYR A 343 1.61 10.71 7.97
N THR A 344 0.63 9.81 7.97
CA THR A 344 0.72 8.52 7.28
C THR A 344 -0.24 8.51 6.10
N SER A 345 0.30 8.36 4.89
CA SER A 345 -0.48 8.28 3.67
C SER A 345 -1.01 6.87 3.44
N SER A 346 -2.17 6.78 2.79
CA SER A 346 -2.70 5.50 2.29
C SER A 346 -2.02 5.02 1.01
N GLY A 347 -1.09 5.82 0.44
CA GLY A 347 -0.37 5.46 -0.77
C GLY A 347 -1.10 5.76 -2.07
N ALA A 348 -0.33 5.98 -3.14
CA ALA A 348 -0.84 6.29 -4.48
C ALA A 348 -1.24 5.04 -5.27
N GLY A 349 -0.62 3.89 -4.98
CA GLY A 349 -0.86 2.62 -5.64
C GLY A 349 -1.72 1.63 -4.85
N THR A 350 -1.48 0.37 -5.12
CA THR A 350 -2.09 -0.78 -4.44
C THR A 350 -1.09 -1.92 -4.42
N TRP A 351 -1.06 -2.67 -3.33
CA TRP A 351 -0.28 -3.90 -3.24
C TRP A 351 -1.18 -5.13 -3.42
N GLY A 352 -0.73 -6.13 -4.20
CA GLY A 352 -1.53 -7.32 -4.52
C GLY A 352 -2.80 -6.95 -5.30
N PRO A 353 -4.02 -7.11 -4.74
CA PRO A 353 -5.26 -6.75 -5.40
C PRO A 353 -5.31 -5.27 -5.80
N PRO A 354 -5.60 -4.95 -7.10
CA PRO A 354 -5.73 -3.56 -7.54
C PRO A 354 -7.05 -2.92 -7.11
N MET A 355 -7.36 -3.02 -5.83
CA MET A 355 -8.64 -2.62 -5.22
C MET A 355 -8.42 -1.77 -3.99
N ARG A 356 -9.38 -0.87 -3.71
CA ARG A 356 -9.46 -0.11 -2.46
C ARG A 356 -10.92 -0.12 -1.97
N VAL A 357 -11.13 -0.68 -0.77
CA VAL A 357 -12.45 -0.68 -0.08
C VAL A 357 -12.23 -0.26 1.36
N GLY A 358 -12.80 0.88 1.73
CA GLY A 358 -12.57 1.53 3.03
C GLY A 358 -11.39 2.52 3.04
N THR A 359 -10.60 2.58 1.95
CA THR A 359 -9.50 3.53 1.75
C THR A 359 -9.49 4.06 0.32
N HIS A 360 -8.60 5.01 0.02
CA HIS A 360 -8.46 5.58 -1.32
C HIS A 360 -6.98 5.74 -1.67
N PRO A 361 -6.59 5.57 -2.96
CA PRO A 361 -5.26 5.99 -3.40
C PRO A 361 -5.14 7.51 -3.33
N GLU A 362 -4.01 8.02 -2.84
CA GLU A 362 -3.83 9.47 -2.70
C GLU A 362 -2.42 9.95 -3.03
N ILE A 363 -2.33 11.19 -3.50
CA ILE A 363 -1.16 12.06 -3.42
C ILE A 363 -1.51 13.17 -2.43
N VAL A 364 -0.60 13.50 -1.52
CA VAL A 364 -0.86 14.49 -0.47
C VAL A 364 -0.10 15.77 -0.75
N LEU A 365 -0.80 16.90 -0.84
CA LEU A 365 -0.20 18.22 -0.85
C LEU A 365 -0.17 18.78 0.56
N ILE A 366 1.02 19.14 1.02
CA ILE A 366 1.30 19.62 2.36
C ILE A 366 1.71 21.07 2.24
N ARG A 367 0.86 21.98 2.73
CA ARG A 367 1.19 23.40 2.84
C ARG A 367 1.81 23.68 4.19
N PHE A 368 2.93 24.37 4.22
CA PHE A 368 3.62 24.75 5.46
C PHE A 368 3.20 26.14 5.95
N GLU A 369 2.91 26.23 7.27
CA GLU A 369 2.56 27.47 7.98
C GLU A 369 3.38 27.65 9.25
#